data_2b7ce3ea63a7bc2707fdb2cb5f2ef096
#
_entry.id   2b7ce3ea63a7bc2707fdb2cb5f2ef096
#
_cell.length_a   1.000
_cell.length_b   1.000
_cell.length_c   1.000
_cell.angle_alpha   90.00
_cell.angle_beta   90.00
_cell.angle_gamma   90.00
#
_symmetry.space_group_name_H-M   'P 1'
#
loop_
_entity.id
_entity.type
_entity.pdbx_description
1 polymer ?
#
loop_
_entity_poly.entity_id
_entity_poly.type
_entity_poly.pdbx_seq_one_letter_code
_entity_poly.pdbx_strand_id
1 'polypeptide(L)'
;MQYHQKQYPFYNPELIRMSMGSSDFTVNYVELLDESCVEFRHVHDDSYEIYYCLEGTQNFWVGNERLTLTGGMFLLLAPGVHHYTIYEPQIPKRYAVFVFSPSAATASRGKCRCAEAEDNFVTEALSQLEGRGYFIGKEQFGSRAVLSTLHQEIVHPSAGHSLMVNALYQQYLITILRCILGGAAQPQQPEPAKINLSIAITKYMHANYHKNISVQDIADTFYISPRHVNRVFEDYFGQSFKRTLNIYRLNYAKNYLLDTDYSTEKIAALVGLSSPKMLYQLFREIEGMTLGEFRAQYGKRSTEK
;
A
#
# COMPACT_ATOMS: atom_id res chain seq x y z
N MET A 1 -25.52 -5.33 -1.10
CA MET A 1 -25.03 -3.96 -0.91
C MET A 1 -23.79 -3.81 -1.79
N GLN A 2 -23.89 -3.11 -2.89
CA GLN A 2 -22.72 -2.77 -3.71
C GLN A 2 -21.94 -1.72 -2.94
N TYR A 3 -20.86 -2.15 -2.30
CA TYR A 3 -19.84 -1.24 -1.80
C TYR A 3 -19.03 -0.78 -2.99
N HIS A 4 -19.48 0.28 -3.66
CA HIS A 4 -18.62 1.01 -4.58
C HIS A 4 -17.43 1.55 -3.76
N GLN A 5 -16.23 1.26 -4.25
CA GLN A 5 -14.98 1.85 -3.81
C GLN A 5 -15.18 3.33 -3.46
N LYS A 6 -15.33 3.64 -2.21
CA LYS A 6 -14.89 4.92 -1.72
C LYS A 6 -13.39 4.71 -1.49
N GLN A 7 -12.59 5.01 -2.51
CA GLN A 7 -11.22 5.36 -2.23
C GLN A 7 -11.27 6.36 -1.11
N TYR A 8 -10.64 6.02 0.01
CA TYR A 8 -10.36 7.03 1.00
C TYR A 8 -9.60 8.11 0.24
N PRO A 9 -10.04 9.37 0.30
CA PRO A 9 -9.15 10.40 -0.16
C PRO A 9 -7.84 10.09 0.57
N PHE A 10 -6.73 10.05 -0.17
CA PHE A 10 -5.41 9.95 0.42
C PHE A 10 -5.41 10.91 1.59
N TYR A 11 -5.55 10.36 2.78
CA TYR A 11 -5.46 11.17 3.97
C TYR A 11 -3.99 11.55 3.99
N ASN A 12 -3.68 12.75 3.52
CA ASN A 12 -2.32 13.28 3.58
C ASN A 12 -2.04 13.57 5.05
N PRO A 13 -1.34 12.67 5.74
CA PRO A 13 -1.20 12.74 7.17
C PRO A 13 -0.02 13.63 7.60
N GLU A 14 0.36 14.62 6.79
CA GLU A 14 1.46 15.55 7.11
C GLU A 14 1.39 16.10 8.55
N LEU A 15 0.26 15.89 9.21
CA LEU A 15 -0.01 16.36 10.56
C LEU A 15 -0.23 15.25 11.59
N ILE A 16 -0.29 13.96 11.21
CA ILE A 16 -0.55 12.91 12.19
C ILE A 16 0.76 12.32 12.70
N ARG A 17 1.12 12.77 13.88
CA ARG A 17 2.20 12.21 14.67
C ARG A 17 1.63 11.39 15.81
N MET A 18 2.05 10.15 15.89
CA MET A 18 1.70 9.26 16.99
C MET A 18 2.88 9.19 17.93
N SER A 19 2.62 9.36 19.23
CA SER A 19 3.63 9.19 20.26
C SER A 19 3.32 7.95 21.08
N MET A 20 4.27 7.03 21.14
CA MET A 20 4.15 5.77 21.88
C MET A 20 5.40 5.58 22.74
N GLY A 21 5.28 5.91 24.01
CA GLY A 21 6.44 6.00 24.89
C GLY A 21 7.39 7.11 24.49
N SER A 22 8.66 6.79 24.29
CA SER A 22 9.69 7.71 23.76
C SER A 22 9.77 7.68 22.23
N SER A 23 9.04 6.78 21.56
CA SER A 23 9.04 6.63 20.12
C SER A 23 7.93 7.46 19.50
N ASP A 24 8.30 8.31 18.56
CA ASP A 24 7.35 9.05 17.75
C ASP A 24 7.28 8.44 16.33
N PHE A 25 6.06 8.35 15.79
CA PHE A 25 5.81 7.85 14.44
C PHE A 25 4.99 8.86 13.66
N THR A 26 5.26 8.93 12.36
CA THR A 26 4.42 9.66 11.41
C THR A 26 3.62 8.67 10.57
N VAL A 27 2.32 8.90 10.47
CA VAL A 27 1.46 8.15 9.54
C VAL A 27 1.69 8.72 8.16
N ASN A 28 2.17 7.89 7.23
CA ASN A 28 2.49 8.31 5.87
C ASN A 28 1.26 8.24 4.97
N TYR A 29 0.54 7.13 5.01
CA TYR A 29 -0.79 7.05 4.41
C TYR A 29 -1.59 5.86 4.97
N VAL A 30 -2.90 5.90 4.73
CA VAL A 30 -3.83 4.80 4.99
C VAL A 30 -4.76 4.68 3.80
N GLU A 31 -4.97 3.45 3.34
CA GLU A 31 -5.81 3.17 2.19
C GLU A 31 -6.68 1.93 2.42
N LEU A 32 -7.88 1.93 1.85
CA LEU A 32 -8.73 0.76 1.78
C LEU A 32 -8.83 0.29 0.34
N LEU A 33 -8.41 -0.93 0.10
CA LEU A 33 -8.24 -1.51 -1.23
C LEU A 33 -9.15 -2.74 -1.40
N ASP A 34 -9.46 -3.06 -2.65
CA ASP A 34 -10.25 -4.23 -3.04
C ASP A 34 -9.60 -5.02 -4.17
N GLU A 35 -10.34 -5.95 -4.77
CA GLU A 35 -9.86 -6.82 -5.84
C GLU A 35 -9.47 -6.08 -7.12
N SER A 36 -9.94 -4.86 -7.33
CA SER A 36 -9.59 -4.06 -8.51
C SER A 36 -8.24 -3.36 -8.36
N CYS A 37 -7.71 -3.29 -7.15
CA CYS A 37 -6.48 -2.58 -6.84
C CYS A 37 -5.26 -3.43 -7.22
N VAL A 38 -4.26 -2.76 -7.76
CA VAL A 38 -2.96 -3.35 -8.10
C VAL A 38 -1.90 -2.58 -7.36
N GLU A 39 -1.22 -3.28 -6.50
CA GLU A 39 0.00 -2.76 -5.89
C GLU A 39 1.19 -3.43 -6.55
N PHE A 40 2.08 -2.61 -7.03
CA PHE A 40 3.28 -3.10 -7.69
C PHE A 40 4.37 -3.36 -6.67
N ARG A 41 5.32 -4.19 -7.06
CA ARG A 41 6.49 -4.46 -6.25
C ARG A 41 7.21 -3.16 -5.91
N HIS A 42 7.27 -2.85 -4.65
CA HIS A 42 7.90 -1.67 -4.10
C HIS A 42 8.64 -1.98 -2.79
N VAL A 43 9.28 -0.99 -2.27
CA VAL A 43 9.98 -1.04 -0.99
C VAL A 43 9.91 0.35 -0.35
N HIS A 44 9.69 0.37 0.94
CA HIS A 44 9.84 1.57 1.74
C HIS A 44 11.18 1.50 2.47
N ASP A 45 12.06 2.48 2.24
CA ASP A 45 13.42 2.45 2.81
C ASP A 45 13.43 2.77 4.31
N ASP A 46 12.43 3.53 4.80
CA ASP A 46 12.35 4.05 6.17
C ASP A 46 10.99 3.83 6.85
N SER A 47 10.05 3.17 6.17
CA SER A 47 8.68 3.03 6.66
C SER A 47 8.29 1.57 6.87
N TYR A 48 7.51 1.35 7.92
CA TYR A 48 6.77 0.11 8.15
C TYR A 48 5.45 0.14 7.40
N GLU A 49 4.96 -1.03 7.00
CA GLU A 49 3.68 -1.16 6.31
C GLU A 49 2.87 -2.31 6.86
N ILE A 50 1.60 -2.05 7.15
CA ILE A 50 0.64 -3.05 7.63
C ILE A 50 -0.42 -3.27 6.56
N TYR A 51 -0.58 -4.51 6.13
CA TYR A 51 -1.74 -4.99 5.40
C TYR A 51 -2.68 -5.71 6.35
N TYR A 52 -3.92 -5.30 6.41
CA TYR A 52 -4.95 -5.97 7.20
C TYR A 52 -6.07 -6.45 6.28
N CYS A 53 -6.25 -7.76 6.15
CA CYS A 53 -7.31 -8.34 5.36
C CYS A 53 -8.65 -8.24 6.11
N LEU A 54 -9.55 -7.39 5.63
CA LEU A 54 -10.89 -7.23 6.19
C LEU A 54 -11.81 -8.38 5.77
N GLU A 55 -11.81 -8.72 4.49
CA GLU A 55 -12.68 -9.72 3.89
C GLU A 55 -11.97 -10.41 2.71
N GLY A 56 -12.32 -11.66 2.47
CA GLY A 56 -11.81 -12.44 1.35
C GLY A 56 -10.39 -12.95 1.56
N THR A 57 -9.64 -13.01 0.48
CA THR A 57 -8.27 -13.53 0.45
C THR A 57 -7.38 -12.63 -0.37
N GLN A 58 -6.26 -12.20 0.18
CA GLN A 58 -5.24 -11.43 -0.50
C GLN A 58 -3.93 -12.20 -0.51
N ASN A 59 -3.37 -12.40 -1.70
CA ASN A 59 -2.07 -13.01 -1.89
C ASN A 59 -0.99 -11.95 -2.10
N PHE A 60 0.18 -12.21 -1.55
CA PHE A 60 1.37 -11.35 -1.58
C PHE A 60 2.59 -12.11 -2.02
N TRP A 61 3.52 -11.39 -2.61
CA TRP A 61 4.93 -11.74 -2.63
C TRP A 61 5.68 -10.84 -1.66
N VAL A 62 6.42 -11.43 -0.72
CA VAL A 62 7.30 -10.75 0.23
C VAL A 62 8.69 -11.33 0.07
N GLY A 63 9.62 -10.55 -0.45
CA GLY A 63 10.89 -11.10 -0.89
C GLY A 63 10.70 -12.17 -1.96
N ASN A 64 10.98 -13.41 -1.62
CA ASN A 64 10.79 -14.59 -2.48
C ASN A 64 9.67 -15.52 -1.99
N GLU A 65 8.95 -15.15 -0.95
CA GLU A 65 7.90 -15.97 -0.37
C GLU A 65 6.52 -15.51 -0.84
N ARG A 66 5.65 -16.47 -1.14
CA ARG A 66 4.24 -16.21 -1.37
C ARG A 66 3.47 -16.37 -0.06
N LEU A 67 2.81 -15.31 0.36
CA LEU A 67 2.00 -15.26 1.56
C LEU A 67 0.53 -15.09 1.21
N THR A 68 -0.34 -15.62 2.04
CA THR A 68 -1.80 -15.49 1.89
C THR A 68 -2.40 -14.94 3.17
N LEU A 69 -3.10 -13.83 3.07
CA LEU A 69 -3.92 -13.29 4.14
C LEU A 69 -5.39 -13.61 3.86
N THR A 70 -6.09 -14.05 4.88
CA THR A 70 -7.55 -14.18 4.88
C THR A 70 -8.18 -13.23 5.87
N GLY A 71 -9.48 -13.05 5.81
CA GLY A 71 -10.18 -12.09 6.70
C GLY A 71 -9.78 -12.23 8.17
N GLY A 72 -9.40 -11.13 8.78
CA GLY A 72 -8.88 -11.05 10.14
C GLY A 72 -7.38 -11.33 10.31
N MET A 73 -6.66 -11.55 9.22
CA MET A 73 -5.18 -11.65 9.26
C MET A 73 -4.53 -10.32 8.88
N PHE A 74 -3.30 -10.13 9.34
CA PHE A 74 -2.47 -9.00 8.98
C PHE A 74 -1.04 -9.43 8.63
N LEU A 75 -0.38 -8.59 7.86
CA LEU A 75 1.03 -8.65 7.50
C LEU A 75 1.66 -7.32 7.89
N LEU A 76 2.68 -7.33 8.75
CA LEU A 76 3.51 -6.16 9.05
C LEU A 76 4.87 -6.35 8.39
N LEU A 77 5.29 -5.36 7.61
CA LEU A 77 6.55 -5.32 6.89
C LEU A 77 7.49 -4.29 7.53
N ALA A 78 8.75 -4.67 7.68
CA ALA A 78 9.81 -3.76 8.12
C ALA A 78 10.33 -2.92 6.93
N PRO A 79 11.01 -1.79 7.22
CA PRO A 79 11.74 -1.05 6.20
C PRO A 79 12.69 -1.94 5.39
N GLY A 80 12.85 -1.64 4.11
CA GLY A 80 13.75 -2.38 3.22
C GLY A 80 13.19 -3.69 2.66
N VAL A 81 11.99 -4.11 3.04
CA VAL A 81 11.38 -5.35 2.56
C VAL A 81 10.63 -5.14 1.26
N HIS A 82 11.07 -5.82 0.22
CA HIS A 82 10.40 -5.80 -1.08
C HIS A 82 9.13 -6.66 -1.06
N HIS A 83 8.02 -6.07 -1.48
CA HIS A 83 6.74 -6.75 -1.50
C HIS A 83 5.80 -6.22 -2.59
N TYR A 84 4.73 -6.96 -2.86
CA TYR A 84 3.62 -6.54 -3.73
C TYR A 84 2.43 -7.48 -3.56
N THR A 85 1.24 -6.97 -3.88
CA THR A 85 0.03 -7.77 -3.93
C THR A 85 -0.07 -8.52 -5.26
N ILE A 86 -0.56 -9.75 -5.24
CA ILE A 86 -0.85 -10.50 -6.47
C ILE A 86 -2.20 -10.02 -7.00
N TYR A 87 -2.20 -9.57 -8.25
CA TYR A 87 -3.42 -9.12 -8.91
C TYR A 87 -4.30 -10.30 -9.29
N GLU A 88 -5.39 -10.48 -8.56
CA GLU A 88 -6.38 -11.54 -8.75
C GLU A 88 -7.79 -10.91 -8.67
N PRO A 89 -8.25 -10.23 -9.75
CA PRO A 89 -9.52 -9.51 -9.73
C PRO A 89 -10.75 -10.41 -9.60
N GLN A 90 -10.59 -11.71 -9.85
CA GLN A 90 -11.64 -12.71 -9.69
C GLN A 90 -11.80 -13.19 -8.24
N ILE A 91 -10.89 -12.84 -7.34
CA ILE A 91 -10.94 -13.20 -5.92
C ILE A 91 -11.46 -12.00 -5.13
N PRO A 92 -12.71 -12.03 -4.64
CA PRO A 92 -13.24 -10.94 -3.83
C PRO A 92 -12.39 -10.73 -2.58
N LYS A 93 -12.01 -9.48 -2.33
CA LYS A 93 -11.19 -9.12 -1.18
C LYS A 93 -11.39 -7.66 -0.81
N ARG A 94 -11.14 -7.37 0.45
CA ARG A 94 -11.06 -6.02 0.97
C ARG A 94 -10.00 -5.97 2.04
N TYR A 95 -9.06 -5.05 1.93
CA TYR A 95 -7.94 -4.94 2.85
C TYR A 95 -7.57 -3.47 3.08
N ALA A 96 -7.04 -3.20 4.27
CA ALA A 96 -6.52 -1.89 4.63
C ALA A 96 -5.00 -1.92 4.58
N VAL A 97 -4.42 -0.84 4.06
CA VAL A 97 -2.98 -0.58 4.07
C VAL A 97 -2.71 0.60 4.98
N PHE A 98 -1.71 0.48 5.83
CA PHE A 98 -1.30 1.51 6.78
C PHE A 98 0.22 1.63 6.77
N VAL A 99 0.74 2.77 6.33
CA VAL A 99 2.18 3.03 6.26
C VAL A 99 2.56 4.09 7.29
N PHE A 100 3.60 3.79 8.07
CA PHE A 100 4.11 4.68 9.10
C PHE A 100 5.63 4.59 9.20
N SER A 101 6.27 5.70 9.56
CA SER A 101 7.72 5.78 9.75
C SER A 101 8.08 6.33 11.11
N PRO A 102 9.23 5.92 11.67
CA PRO A 102 9.80 6.58 12.83
C PRO A 102 10.02 8.07 12.53
N SER A 103 9.66 8.93 13.46
CA SER A 103 9.95 10.36 13.36
C SER A 103 10.93 10.78 14.45
N ALA A 104 11.65 11.87 14.21
CA ALA A 104 12.56 12.40 15.23
C ALA A 104 11.76 12.76 16.49
N ALA A 105 12.22 12.27 17.64
CA ALA A 105 11.58 12.53 18.92
C ALA A 105 11.50 14.05 19.17
N THR A 106 10.29 14.55 19.35
CA THR A 106 10.07 15.93 19.76
C THR A 106 10.42 16.06 21.23
N ALA A 107 11.52 16.74 21.52
CA ALA A 107 12.06 17.20 22.82
C ALA A 107 11.64 16.43 24.08
N SER A 108 12.66 16.03 24.85
CA SER A 108 12.66 15.36 26.15
C SER A 108 11.34 15.39 26.93
N ARG A 109 10.52 14.37 26.77
CA ARG A 109 9.49 14.04 27.75
C ARG A 109 10.20 13.53 29.00
N GLY A 110 9.85 14.09 30.16
CA GLY A 110 10.42 13.66 31.43
C GLY A 110 10.27 12.13 31.58
N LYS A 111 11.35 11.45 31.95
CA LYS A 111 11.37 10.00 32.15
C LYS A 111 10.35 9.63 33.23
N CYS A 112 9.20 9.12 32.83
CA CYS A 112 8.27 8.46 33.74
C CYS A 112 8.50 6.93 33.63
N ARG A 113 8.39 6.21 34.74
CA ARG A 113 8.46 4.75 34.73
C ARG A 113 7.48 4.07 33.74
N CYS A 114 6.35 4.72 33.49
CA CYS A 114 5.40 4.23 32.49
C CYS A 114 5.98 4.31 31.06
N ALA A 115 6.77 5.34 30.75
CA ALA A 115 7.38 5.51 29.43
C ALA A 115 8.39 4.40 29.10
N GLU A 116 9.18 3.95 30.10
CA GLU A 116 10.14 2.85 29.90
C GLU A 116 9.46 1.52 29.56
N ALA A 117 8.31 1.23 30.18
CA ALA A 117 7.54 0.01 29.86
C ALA A 117 6.90 0.08 28.47
N GLU A 118 6.43 1.25 28.05
CA GLU A 118 5.86 1.49 26.72
C GLU A 118 6.93 1.48 25.64
N ASP A 119 8.11 2.00 25.91
CA ASP A 119 9.26 1.94 25.01
C ASP A 119 9.70 0.49 24.77
N ASN A 120 9.76 -0.30 25.83
CA ASN A 120 10.10 -1.71 25.73
C ASN A 120 9.05 -2.47 24.90
N PHE A 121 7.76 -2.17 25.07
CA PHE A 121 6.67 -2.80 24.31
C PHE A 121 6.81 -2.59 22.80
N VAL A 122 7.00 -1.35 22.36
CA VAL A 122 7.14 -1.02 20.94
C VAL A 122 8.41 -1.62 20.35
N THR A 123 9.53 -1.43 21.04
CA THR A 123 10.85 -1.94 20.60
C THR A 123 10.85 -3.46 20.54
N GLU A 124 10.29 -4.14 21.52
CA GLU A 124 10.20 -5.59 21.56
C GLU A 124 9.32 -6.13 20.42
N ALA A 125 8.16 -5.50 20.18
CA ALA A 125 7.29 -5.91 19.09
C ALA A 125 7.95 -5.73 17.71
N LEU A 126 8.60 -4.61 17.48
CA LEU A 126 9.27 -4.36 16.19
C LEU A 126 10.54 -5.20 16.02
N SER A 127 11.23 -5.56 17.10
CA SER A 127 12.40 -6.46 17.03
C SER A 127 12.04 -7.87 16.55
N GLN A 128 10.78 -8.30 16.69
CA GLN A 128 10.32 -9.57 16.12
C GLN A 128 10.38 -9.62 14.59
N LEU A 129 10.55 -8.47 13.93
CA LEU A 129 10.73 -8.36 12.48
C LEU A 129 12.21 -8.55 12.07
N GLU A 130 13.13 -8.49 13.03
CA GLU A 130 14.56 -8.63 12.75
C GLU A 130 14.87 -10.01 12.12
N GLY A 131 15.73 -10.02 11.13
CA GLY A 131 16.15 -11.22 10.41
C GLY A 131 15.18 -11.67 9.31
N ARG A 132 13.86 -11.51 9.50
CA ARG A 132 12.85 -11.92 8.53
C ARG A 132 12.31 -10.76 7.70
N GLY A 133 12.26 -9.59 8.31
CA GLY A 133 11.73 -8.38 7.72
C GLY A 133 10.20 -8.29 7.74
N TYR A 134 9.48 -9.32 8.18
CA TYR A 134 8.02 -9.26 8.27
C TYR A 134 7.45 -10.16 9.36
N PHE A 135 6.20 -9.86 9.74
CA PHE A 135 5.38 -10.68 10.61
C PHE A 135 4.00 -10.89 9.99
N ILE A 136 3.51 -12.12 9.98
CA ILE A 136 2.17 -12.47 9.54
C ILE A 136 1.43 -13.15 10.70
N GLY A 137 0.19 -12.72 10.97
CA GLY A 137 -0.59 -13.27 12.07
C GLY A 137 -2.08 -13.04 11.95
N LYS A 138 -2.83 -13.67 12.87
CA LYS A 138 -4.26 -13.44 13.02
C LYS A 138 -4.47 -12.38 14.10
N GLU A 139 -5.29 -11.39 13.78
CA GLU A 139 -5.63 -10.32 14.70
C GLU A 139 -6.59 -10.80 15.79
N GLN A 140 -6.39 -10.38 17.05
CA GLN A 140 -7.13 -10.85 18.22
C GLN A 140 -7.58 -9.73 19.16
N PHE A 141 -7.23 -8.47 18.89
CA PHE A 141 -7.44 -7.33 19.79
C PHE A 141 -8.42 -6.29 19.28
N GLY A 142 -9.21 -6.63 18.22
CA GLY A 142 -10.30 -5.79 17.76
C GLY A 142 -9.91 -4.72 16.74
N SER A 143 -8.79 -4.87 16.03
CA SER A 143 -8.34 -3.94 14.99
C SER A 143 -9.40 -3.65 13.92
N ARG A 144 -10.26 -4.63 13.59
CA ARG A 144 -11.36 -4.43 12.64
C ARG A 144 -12.36 -3.37 13.11
N ALA A 145 -12.69 -3.37 14.40
CA ALA A 145 -13.61 -2.38 14.98
C ALA A 145 -12.97 -0.99 14.97
N VAL A 146 -11.69 -0.91 15.30
CA VAL A 146 -10.91 0.34 15.25
C VAL A 146 -10.90 0.92 13.84
N LEU A 147 -10.60 0.10 12.82
CA LEU A 147 -10.61 0.51 11.41
C LEU A 147 -12.00 0.96 10.95
N SER A 148 -13.07 0.30 11.42
CA SER A 148 -14.45 0.72 11.12
C SER A 148 -14.76 2.09 11.72
N THR A 149 -14.38 2.33 12.97
CA THR A 149 -14.57 3.62 13.64
C THR A 149 -13.74 4.72 12.98
N LEU A 150 -12.50 4.42 12.64
CA LEU A 150 -11.61 5.33 11.91
C LEU A 150 -12.23 5.72 10.56
N HIS A 151 -12.79 4.75 9.84
CA HIS A 151 -13.51 5.01 8.59
C HIS A 151 -14.67 5.98 8.78
N GLN A 152 -15.52 5.73 9.78
CA GLN A 152 -16.66 6.61 10.07
C GLN A 152 -16.21 8.03 10.41
N GLU A 153 -15.14 8.16 11.18
CA GLU A 153 -14.61 9.47 11.58
C GLU A 153 -14.02 10.24 10.39
N ILE A 154 -13.38 9.56 9.45
CA ILE A 154 -12.83 10.17 8.23
C ILE A 154 -13.95 10.61 7.27
N VAL A 155 -14.99 9.77 7.10
CA VAL A 155 -16.09 10.04 6.15
C VAL A 155 -17.05 11.08 6.70
N HIS A 156 -17.24 11.13 8.01
CA HIS A 156 -18.17 12.03 8.70
C HIS A 156 -17.45 12.81 9.81
N PRO A 157 -16.52 13.72 9.46
CA PRO A 157 -15.73 14.43 10.45
C PRO A 157 -16.62 15.30 11.35
N SER A 158 -16.36 15.27 12.65
CA SER A 158 -17.04 16.07 13.66
C SER A 158 -16.07 16.90 14.50
N ALA A 159 -16.57 17.62 15.48
CA ALA A 159 -15.73 18.38 16.40
C ALA A 159 -14.72 17.45 17.10
N GLY A 160 -13.43 17.79 17.06
CA GLY A 160 -12.37 16.94 17.61
C GLY A 160 -11.86 15.86 16.65
N HIS A 161 -12.29 15.86 15.38
CA HIS A 161 -11.91 14.91 14.34
C HIS A 161 -10.41 14.54 14.35
N SER A 162 -9.53 15.53 14.29
CA SER A 162 -8.07 15.29 14.23
C SER A 162 -7.55 14.57 15.48
N LEU A 163 -8.10 14.86 16.66
CA LEU A 163 -7.73 14.16 17.90
C LEU A 163 -8.23 12.72 17.89
N MET A 164 -9.48 12.51 17.44
CA MET A 164 -10.08 11.19 17.35
C MET A 164 -9.33 10.31 16.35
N VAL A 165 -9.03 10.82 15.16
CA VAL A 165 -8.27 10.10 14.13
C VAL A 165 -6.88 9.72 14.66
N ASN A 166 -6.18 10.64 15.33
CA ASN A 166 -4.88 10.34 15.95
C ASN A 166 -4.99 9.22 17.00
N ALA A 167 -5.97 9.29 17.90
CA ALA A 167 -6.19 8.27 18.91
C ALA A 167 -6.52 6.88 18.29
N LEU A 168 -7.31 6.86 17.23
CA LEU A 168 -7.66 5.63 16.52
C LEU A 168 -6.46 5.02 15.79
N TYR A 169 -5.58 5.81 15.21
CA TYR A 169 -4.34 5.31 14.62
C TYR A 169 -3.42 4.71 15.69
N GLN A 170 -3.27 5.37 16.84
CA GLN A 170 -2.50 4.83 17.95
C GLN A 170 -3.09 3.50 18.44
N GLN A 171 -4.41 3.47 18.64
CA GLN A 171 -5.11 2.26 19.06
C GLN A 171 -4.91 1.13 18.05
N TYR A 172 -5.04 1.41 16.75
CA TYR A 172 -4.83 0.42 15.69
C TYR A 172 -3.42 -0.16 15.74
N LEU A 173 -2.39 0.69 15.80
CA LEU A 173 -1.01 0.23 15.88
C LEU A 173 -0.75 -0.60 17.14
N ILE A 174 -1.26 -0.17 18.30
CA ILE A 174 -1.14 -0.93 19.54
C ILE A 174 -1.79 -2.32 19.42
N THR A 175 -2.97 -2.44 18.81
CA THR A 175 -3.65 -3.74 18.63
C THR A 175 -2.83 -4.69 17.77
N ILE A 176 -2.20 -4.19 16.70
CA ILE A 176 -1.31 -4.98 15.84
C ILE A 176 -0.04 -5.40 16.59
N LEU A 177 0.62 -4.48 17.30
CA LEU A 177 1.83 -4.80 18.07
C LEU A 177 1.56 -5.82 19.20
N ARG A 178 0.40 -5.77 19.81
CA ARG A 178 -0.04 -6.78 20.80
C ARG A 178 -0.16 -8.17 20.18
N CYS A 179 -0.66 -8.27 18.95
CA CYS A 179 -0.73 -9.54 18.24
C CYS A 179 0.67 -10.13 17.99
N ILE A 180 1.66 -9.30 17.73
CA ILE A 180 3.04 -9.73 17.50
C ILE A 180 3.62 -10.34 18.76
N LEU A 181 3.45 -9.69 19.90
CA LEU A 181 3.97 -10.17 21.18
C LEU A 181 3.17 -11.32 21.79
N GLY A 182 1.86 -11.39 21.51
CA GLY A 182 0.96 -12.44 22.04
C GLY A 182 0.82 -13.67 21.15
N GLY A 183 1.36 -13.67 19.95
CA GLY A 183 1.10 -14.67 18.94
C GLY A 183 2.30 -15.56 18.63
N ALA A 184 2.06 -16.87 18.69
CA ALA A 184 2.97 -17.85 18.11
C ALA A 184 2.84 -17.84 16.57
N ALA A 185 3.45 -16.87 15.90
CA ALA A 185 3.71 -16.98 14.47
C ALA A 185 4.90 -17.91 14.28
N GLN A 186 4.69 -19.05 13.62
CA GLN A 186 5.80 -19.92 13.27
C GLN A 186 6.55 -19.36 12.07
N PRO A 187 7.83 -19.08 12.22
CA PRO A 187 8.66 -18.61 11.13
C PRO A 187 9.04 -19.77 10.19
N GLN A 188 8.70 -19.64 8.91
CA GLN A 188 9.43 -20.34 7.84
C GLN A 188 10.65 -19.48 7.47
N GLN A 189 11.84 -20.08 7.43
CA GLN A 189 13.06 -19.35 7.09
C GLN A 189 13.09 -18.97 5.61
N PRO A 190 13.40 -17.70 5.27
CA PRO A 190 13.59 -17.34 3.87
C PRO A 190 14.90 -17.90 3.34
N GLU A 191 14.87 -18.47 2.12
CA GLU A 191 16.08 -18.74 1.37
C GLU A 191 16.81 -17.43 1.01
N PRO A 192 18.17 -17.43 0.97
CA PRO A 192 18.93 -16.23 0.66
C PRO A 192 18.51 -15.64 -0.68
N ALA A 193 18.10 -14.41 -0.65
CA ALA A 193 17.55 -13.68 -1.78
C ALA A 193 18.57 -13.63 -2.94
N LYS A 194 18.29 -14.37 -4.00
CA LYS A 194 18.80 -13.98 -5.33
C LYS A 194 18.25 -12.58 -5.57
N ILE A 195 19.15 -11.59 -5.75
CA ILE A 195 18.78 -10.23 -6.15
C ILE A 195 17.83 -10.38 -7.33
N ASN A 196 16.57 -10.11 -7.08
CA ASN A 196 15.55 -10.62 -7.93
C ASN A 196 15.45 -9.66 -9.12
N LEU A 197 15.78 -10.16 -10.29
CA LEU A 197 15.66 -9.45 -11.56
C LEU A 197 14.29 -8.75 -11.68
N SER A 198 13.24 -9.35 -11.13
CA SER A 198 11.92 -8.73 -11.09
C SER A 198 11.87 -7.44 -10.28
N ILE A 199 12.66 -7.30 -9.18
CA ILE A 199 12.78 -6.05 -8.42
C ILE A 199 13.40 -4.96 -9.29
N ALA A 200 14.52 -5.29 -9.92
CA ALA A 200 15.25 -4.35 -10.75
C ALA A 200 14.39 -3.90 -11.94
N ILE A 201 13.66 -4.81 -12.58
CA ILE A 201 12.71 -4.50 -13.66
C ILE A 201 11.58 -3.61 -13.16
N THR A 202 11.02 -3.87 -11.97
CA THR A 202 9.95 -3.03 -11.41
C THR A 202 10.43 -1.62 -11.11
N LYS A 203 11.60 -1.47 -10.48
CA LYS A 203 12.23 -0.15 -10.25
C LYS A 203 12.45 0.59 -11.57
N TYR A 204 12.92 -0.10 -12.61
CA TYR A 204 13.10 0.48 -13.94
C TYR A 204 11.76 0.94 -14.54
N MET A 205 10.72 0.11 -14.45
CA MET A 205 9.37 0.49 -14.91
C MET A 205 8.84 1.70 -14.17
N HIS A 206 8.97 1.72 -12.84
CA HIS A 206 8.53 2.84 -12.01
C HIS A 206 9.23 4.16 -12.40
N ALA A 207 10.52 4.11 -12.65
CA ALA A 207 11.28 5.29 -13.08
C ALA A 207 10.96 5.74 -14.51
N ASN A 208 10.42 4.85 -15.37
CA ASN A 208 10.30 5.08 -16.81
C ASN A 208 8.89 4.88 -17.39
N TYR A 209 7.85 4.63 -16.57
CA TYR A 209 6.49 4.33 -17.06
C TYR A 209 5.92 5.40 -18.00
N HIS A 210 6.31 6.65 -17.81
CA HIS A 210 5.90 7.80 -18.64
C HIS A 210 6.57 7.83 -20.01
N LYS A 211 7.61 7.02 -20.23
CA LYS A 211 8.33 6.89 -21.48
C LYS A 211 7.77 5.72 -22.31
N ASN A 212 8.06 5.72 -23.59
CA ASN A 212 7.71 4.59 -24.46
C ASN A 212 8.72 3.46 -24.30
N ILE A 213 8.61 2.71 -23.18
CA ILE A 213 9.47 1.56 -22.90
C ILE A 213 8.88 0.27 -23.48
N SER A 214 9.77 -0.61 -23.93
CA SER A 214 9.45 -1.91 -24.50
C SER A 214 10.11 -3.07 -23.75
N VAL A 215 9.71 -4.29 -24.06
CA VAL A 215 10.40 -5.50 -23.58
C VAL A 215 11.88 -5.50 -23.97
N GLN A 216 12.20 -4.97 -25.17
CA GLN A 216 13.57 -4.89 -25.63
C GLN A 216 14.42 -3.93 -24.78
N ASP A 217 13.90 -2.76 -24.43
CA ASP A 217 14.62 -1.81 -23.57
C ASP A 217 14.98 -2.41 -22.20
N ILE A 218 14.06 -3.21 -21.64
CA ILE A 218 14.32 -3.94 -20.42
C ILE A 218 15.36 -5.02 -20.63
N ALA A 219 15.25 -5.79 -21.71
CA ALA A 219 16.19 -6.84 -22.06
C ALA A 219 17.62 -6.30 -22.20
N ASP A 220 17.77 -5.17 -22.88
CA ASP A 220 19.05 -4.49 -23.09
C ASP A 220 19.61 -3.90 -21.79
N THR A 221 18.73 -3.28 -20.97
CA THR A 221 19.12 -2.68 -19.69
C THR A 221 19.67 -3.72 -18.70
N PHE A 222 19.04 -4.90 -18.66
CA PHE A 222 19.39 -5.96 -17.69
C PHE A 222 20.23 -7.09 -18.28
N TYR A 223 20.67 -6.96 -19.53
CA TYR A 223 21.47 -7.96 -20.23
C TYR A 223 20.86 -9.36 -20.28
N ILE A 224 19.55 -9.42 -20.52
CA ILE A 224 18.78 -10.65 -20.61
C ILE A 224 18.00 -10.73 -21.92
N SER A 225 17.50 -11.91 -22.27
CA SER A 225 16.70 -12.04 -23.49
C SER A 225 15.26 -11.51 -23.29
N PRO A 226 14.62 -10.98 -24.36
CA PRO A 226 13.21 -10.59 -24.30
C PRO A 226 12.27 -11.71 -23.83
N ARG A 227 12.61 -12.96 -24.18
CA ARG A 227 11.88 -14.14 -23.67
C ARG A 227 11.99 -14.29 -22.15
N HIS A 228 13.15 -14.00 -21.59
CA HIS A 228 13.34 -14.02 -20.14
C HIS A 228 12.56 -12.89 -19.47
N VAL A 229 12.54 -11.69 -20.04
CA VAL A 229 11.69 -10.58 -19.55
C VAL A 229 10.23 -11.01 -19.51
N ASN A 230 9.68 -11.54 -20.60
CA ASN A 230 8.28 -12.00 -20.65
C ASN A 230 8.00 -13.07 -19.61
N ARG A 231 8.91 -14.03 -19.43
CA ARG A 231 8.77 -15.06 -18.38
C ARG A 231 8.75 -14.45 -16.99
N VAL A 232 9.58 -13.45 -16.71
CA VAL A 232 9.55 -12.71 -15.43
C VAL A 232 8.19 -12.07 -15.21
N PHE A 233 7.59 -11.47 -16.27
CA PHE A 233 6.27 -10.86 -16.16
C PHE A 233 5.17 -11.91 -15.94
N GLU A 234 5.21 -13.04 -16.61
CA GLU A 234 4.25 -14.13 -16.41
C GLU A 234 4.39 -14.77 -15.03
N ASP A 235 5.63 -15.07 -14.60
CA ASP A 235 5.90 -15.75 -13.33
C ASP A 235 5.61 -14.87 -12.11
N TYR A 236 5.89 -13.55 -12.19
CA TYR A 236 5.79 -12.64 -11.04
C TYR A 236 4.56 -11.74 -11.06
N PHE A 237 4.03 -11.39 -12.24
CA PHE A 237 2.88 -10.50 -12.36
C PHE A 237 1.63 -11.21 -12.88
N GLY A 238 1.73 -12.46 -13.29
CA GLY A 238 0.64 -13.24 -13.87
C GLY A 238 0.10 -12.66 -15.19
N GLN A 239 0.84 -11.75 -15.84
CA GLN A 239 0.39 -11.03 -17.03
C GLN A 239 1.57 -10.49 -17.83
N SER A 240 1.29 -10.09 -19.10
CA SER A 240 2.33 -9.58 -20.01
C SER A 240 2.88 -8.22 -19.54
N PHE A 241 4.14 -7.92 -19.92
CA PHE A 241 4.75 -6.60 -19.72
C PHE A 241 3.85 -5.44 -20.12
N LYS A 242 3.27 -5.51 -21.34
CA LYS A 242 2.42 -4.44 -21.86
C LYS A 242 1.19 -4.18 -20.99
N ARG A 243 0.56 -5.26 -20.49
CA ARG A 243 -0.61 -5.14 -19.62
C ARG A 243 -0.20 -4.55 -18.27
N THR A 244 0.89 -5.04 -17.69
CA THR A 244 1.45 -4.52 -16.43
C THR A 244 1.78 -3.02 -16.56
N LEU A 245 2.46 -2.60 -17.63
CA LEU A 245 2.79 -1.20 -17.87
C LEU A 245 1.53 -0.33 -18.01
N ASN A 246 0.51 -0.83 -18.69
CA ASN A 246 -0.74 -0.11 -18.87
C ASN A 246 -1.50 0.07 -17.55
N ILE A 247 -1.52 -0.93 -16.69
CA ILE A 247 -2.10 -0.84 -15.35
C ILE A 247 -1.32 0.19 -14.51
N TYR A 248 0.00 0.19 -14.61
CA TYR A 248 0.85 1.20 -13.97
C TYR A 248 0.44 2.62 -14.38
N ARG A 249 0.39 2.87 -15.69
CA ARG A 249 -0.01 4.17 -16.24
C ARG A 249 -1.41 4.58 -15.82
N LEU A 250 -2.33 3.61 -15.75
CA LEU A 250 -3.70 3.86 -15.34
C LEU A 250 -3.78 4.31 -13.87
N ASN A 251 -3.02 3.69 -12.97
CA ASN A 251 -3.00 4.10 -11.56
C ASN A 251 -2.46 5.52 -11.39
N TYR A 252 -1.39 5.89 -12.09
CA TYR A 252 -0.94 7.28 -12.10
C TYR A 252 -1.95 8.24 -12.73
N ALA A 253 -2.67 7.81 -13.77
CA ALA A 253 -3.73 8.61 -14.35
C ALA A 253 -4.89 8.84 -13.38
N LYS A 254 -5.25 7.84 -12.56
CA LYS A 254 -6.26 7.99 -11.50
C LYS A 254 -5.85 9.07 -10.49
N ASN A 255 -4.59 9.08 -10.06
CA ASN A 255 -4.10 10.12 -9.15
C ASN A 255 -4.22 11.53 -9.77
N TYR A 256 -3.82 11.71 -11.03
CA TYR A 256 -4.01 12.99 -11.71
C TYR A 256 -5.48 13.38 -11.86
N LEU A 257 -6.38 12.42 -12.09
CA LEU A 257 -7.82 12.67 -12.17
C LEU A 257 -8.42 13.16 -10.85
N LEU A 258 -7.90 12.69 -9.72
CA LEU A 258 -8.36 13.03 -8.37
C LEU A 258 -7.77 14.35 -7.88
N ASP A 259 -6.48 14.57 -8.15
CA ASP A 259 -5.70 15.66 -7.54
C ASP A 259 -5.63 16.92 -8.40
N THR A 260 -5.99 16.83 -9.69
CA THR A 260 -5.83 17.93 -10.64
C THR A 260 -7.04 18.10 -11.57
N ASP A 261 -7.16 19.32 -12.10
CA ASP A 261 -8.12 19.65 -13.19
C ASP A 261 -7.50 19.46 -14.59
N TYR A 262 -6.47 18.64 -14.72
CA TYR A 262 -5.83 18.40 -16.00
C TYR A 262 -6.78 17.77 -17.00
N SER A 263 -6.63 18.21 -18.28
CA SER A 263 -7.36 17.58 -19.38
C SER A 263 -6.92 16.13 -19.59
N THR A 264 -7.78 15.32 -20.18
CA THR A 264 -7.48 13.92 -20.49
C THR A 264 -6.26 13.77 -21.40
N GLU A 265 -6.08 14.73 -22.33
CA GLU A 265 -4.91 14.79 -23.22
C GLU A 265 -3.62 14.97 -22.42
N LYS A 266 -3.63 15.92 -21.46
CA LYS A 266 -2.49 16.17 -20.60
C LYS A 266 -2.18 14.98 -19.71
N ILE A 267 -3.20 14.36 -19.12
CA ILE A 267 -3.03 13.17 -18.28
C ILE A 267 -2.46 12.01 -19.10
N ALA A 268 -3.03 11.73 -20.28
CA ALA A 268 -2.52 10.67 -21.14
C ALA A 268 -1.04 10.88 -21.50
N ALA A 269 -0.65 12.11 -21.83
CA ALA A 269 0.74 12.45 -22.12
C ALA A 269 1.66 12.26 -20.89
N LEU A 270 1.24 12.70 -19.70
CA LEU A 270 2.01 12.58 -18.47
C LEU A 270 2.27 11.13 -18.04
N VAL A 271 1.30 10.24 -18.30
CA VAL A 271 1.45 8.82 -17.96
C VAL A 271 2.04 7.99 -19.11
N GLY A 272 2.43 8.62 -20.21
CA GLY A 272 3.10 7.95 -21.34
C GLY A 272 2.17 7.15 -22.23
N LEU A 273 0.88 7.44 -22.26
CA LEU A 273 -0.06 6.88 -23.21
C LEU A 273 -0.04 7.65 -24.53
N SER A 274 -0.07 6.94 -25.66
CA SER A 274 0.04 7.52 -27.00
C SER A 274 -1.15 8.39 -27.41
N SER A 275 -2.28 8.26 -26.73
CA SER A 275 -3.48 9.06 -27.02
C SER A 275 -4.49 9.04 -25.87
N PRO A 276 -5.34 10.07 -25.77
CA PRO A 276 -6.47 10.07 -24.84
C PRO A 276 -7.43 8.89 -25.06
N LYS A 277 -7.61 8.48 -26.31
CA LYS A 277 -8.44 7.33 -26.66
C LYS A 277 -7.97 6.05 -25.96
N MET A 278 -6.65 5.84 -25.86
CA MET A 278 -6.09 4.70 -25.18
C MET A 278 -6.36 4.76 -23.67
N LEU A 279 -6.29 5.94 -23.05
CA LEU A 279 -6.65 6.14 -21.65
C LEU A 279 -8.13 5.80 -21.40
N TYR A 280 -9.04 6.27 -22.27
CA TYR A 280 -10.47 5.92 -22.16
C TYR A 280 -10.72 4.42 -22.28
N GLN A 281 -10.04 3.75 -23.21
CA GLN A 281 -10.18 2.30 -23.39
C GLN A 281 -9.70 1.51 -22.20
N LEU A 282 -8.49 1.82 -21.70
CA LEU A 282 -7.93 1.17 -20.53
C LEU A 282 -8.77 1.39 -19.28
N PHE A 283 -9.27 2.62 -19.11
CA PHE A 283 -10.08 2.96 -17.97
C PHE A 283 -11.39 2.15 -17.96
N ARG A 284 -12.06 2.08 -19.12
CA ARG A 284 -13.29 1.30 -19.25
C ARG A 284 -13.07 -0.21 -19.11
N GLU A 285 -11.94 -0.71 -19.64
CA GLU A 285 -11.60 -2.13 -19.57
C GLU A 285 -11.26 -2.58 -18.14
N ILE A 286 -10.54 -1.75 -17.38
CA ILE A 286 -10.00 -2.13 -16.08
C ILE A 286 -10.92 -1.68 -14.94
N GLU A 287 -11.44 -0.45 -14.98
CA GLU A 287 -12.29 0.12 -13.92
C GLU A 287 -13.79 -0.08 -14.15
N GLY A 288 -14.19 -0.52 -15.35
CA GLY A 288 -15.60 -0.74 -15.68
C GLY A 288 -16.44 0.54 -15.82
N MET A 289 -15.84 1.73 -15.71
CA MET A 289 -16.49 3.03 -15.76
C MET A 289 -15.76 4.01 -16.67
N THR A 290 -16.35 5.16 -16.95
CA THR A 290 -15.71 6.23 -17.72
C THR A 290 -14.88 7.14 -16.85
N LEU A 291 -13.91 7.85 -17.44
CA LEU A 291 -13.12 8.88 -16.77
C LEU A 291 -13.99 9.98 -16.13
N GLY A 292 -15.08 10.36 -16.83
CA GLY A 292 -16.03 11.37 -16.31
C GLY A 292 -16.78 10.88 -15.08
N GLU A 293 -17.27 9.65 -15.11
CA GLU A 293 -17.93 9.00 -13.96
C GLU A 293 -16.96 8.89 -12.79
N PHE A 294 -15.73 8.47 -13.04
CA PHE A 294 -14.70 8.37 -12.00
C PHE A 294 -14.41 9.75 -11.36
N ARG A 295 -14.17 10.79 -12.17
CA ARG A 295 -13.92 12.15 -11.65
C ARG A 295 -15.13 12.71 -10.91
N ALA A 296 -16.35 12.47 -11.40
CA ALA A 296 -17.56 12.92 -10.74
C ALA A 296 -17.80 12.20 -9.39
N GLN A 297 -17.43 10.94 -9.32
CA GLN A 297 -17.63 10.10 -8.15
C GLN A 297 -16.55 10.30 -7.08
N TYR A 298 -15.29 10.51 -7.49
CA TYR A 298 -14.14 10.50 -6.60
C TYR A 298 -13.28 11.77 -6.63
N GLY A 299 -13.45 12.63 -7.65
CA GLY A 299 -12.70 13.87 -7.76
C GLY A 299 -13.03 14.87 -6.64
N LYS A 300 -12.08 15.75 -6.29
CA LYS A 300 -12.33 16.86 -5.38
C LYS A 300 -13.48 17.69 -5.95
N ARG A 301 -14.57 17.83 -5.21
CA ARG A 301 -15.57 18.85 -5.54
C ARG A 301 -14.85 20.19 -5.46
N SER A 302 -14.74 20.88 -6.58
CA SER A 302 -14.35 22.30 -6.58
C SER A 302 -15.30 22.99 -5.61
N THR A 303 -14.78 23.41 -4.46
CA THR A 303 -15.50 24.33 -3.59
C THR A 303 -15.71 25.58 -4.44
N GLU A 304 -16.95 25.79 -4.85
CA GLU A 304 -17.40 27.00 -5.52
C GLU A 304 -16.89 28.22 -4.77
N LYS A 305 -16.43 29.18 -5.57
CA LYS A 305 -15.97 30.50 -5.17
C LYS A 305 -17.05 31.30 -4.43
#